data_5977b0945e6fb8a2dcbbd1e631a9aaa5
#
_entry.id   5977b0945e6fb8a2dcbbd1e631a9aaa5
#
_cell.length_a   1.000
_cell.length_b   1.000
_cell.length_c   1.000
_cell.angle_alpha   90.00
_cell.angle_beta   90.00
_cell.angle_gamma   90.00
#
_symmetry.space_group_name_H-M   'P 1'
#
loop_
_entity.id
_entity.type
_entity.pdbx_description
1 polymer ?
#
loop_
_entity_poly.entity_id
_entity_poly.type
_entity_poly.pdbx_seq_one_letter_code
_entity_poly.pdbx_strand_id
1 'polypeptide(L)'
;MNLTLIQLNNLVRQTIEYSMPRSYWVEAELLDCHEGNGHCYMELVQKDEYSNTPVAKAKANCWRSTWMKLRPRFENITGQRLHAGMKVLLSVKATFHPAYGFSWNIIDIDPTYTMGDLARRRQEIIAT
;
A
#
# COMPACT_ATOMS: atom_id res chain seq x y z
N MET A 1 4.44 -19.32 32.74
CA MET A 1 4.69 -17.89 32.88
C MET A 1 3.73 -17.14 31.99
N ASN A 2 3.03 -16.19 32.55
CA ASN A 2 1.99 -15.45 31.81
C ASN A 2 2.51 -14.12 31.30
N LEU A 3 2.09 -13.76 30.08
CA LEU A 3 2.31 -12.44 29.53
C LEU A 3 1.02 -11.62 29.56
N THR A 4 1.13 -10.33 29.72
CA THR A 4 0.01 -9.44 29.44
C THR A 4 -0.14 -9.29 27.93
N LEU A 5 -1.31 -8.82 27.47
CA LEU A 5 -1.53 -8.64 26.04
C LEU A 5 -0.54 -7.65 25.42
N ILE A 6 -0.24 -6.55 26.12
CA ILE A 6 0.74 -5.57 25.62
C ILE A 6 2.14 -6.18 25.54
N GLN A 7 2.51 -7.02 26.49
CA GLN A 7 3.80 -7.71 26.42
C GLN A 7 3.87 -8.65 25.21
N LEU A 8 2.81 -9.41 24.97
CA LEU A 8 2.74 -10.29 23.80
C LEU A 8 2.80 -9.49 22.49
N ASN A 9 2.03 -8.42 22.38
CA ASN A 9 2.00 -7.60 21.17
C ASN A 9 3.32 -6.86 20.95
N ASN A 10 4.01 -6.45 22.01
CA ASN A 10 5.36 -5.88 21.88
C ASN A 10 6.37 -6.92 21.40
N LEU A 11 6.22 -8.17 21.81
CA LEU A 11 7.05 -9.27 21.31
C LEU A 11 6.85 -9.49 19.81
N VAL A 12 5.61 -9.45 19.33
CA VAL A 12 5.30 -9.50 17.90
C VAL A 12 5.92 -8.33 17.15
N ARG A 13 5.78 -7.12 17.69
CA ARG A 13 6.37 -5.92 17.09
C ARG A 13 7.88 -6.04 16.95
N GLN A 14 8.57 -6.44 18.02
CA GLN A 14 10.02 -6.60 18.02
C GLN A 14 10.47 -7.66 17.03
N THR A 15 9.72 -8.75 16.91
CA THR A 15 10.01 -9.82 15.96
C THR A 15 9.90 -9.33 14.52
N ILE A 16 8.85 -8.56 14.21
CA ILE A 16 8.67 -7.99 12.88
C ILE A 16 9.77 -6.99 12.57
N GLU A 17 10.09 -6.08 13.49
CA GLU A 17 11.14 -5.08 13.31
C GLU A 17 12.50 -5.72 13.10
N TYR A 18 12.78 -6.81 13.80
CA TYR A 18 14.04 -7.55 13.67
C TYR A 18 14.13 -8.31 12.35
N SER A 19 13.03 -8.98 11.95
CA SER A 19 13.01 -9.84 10.77
C SER A 19 12.78 -9.09 9.48
N MET A 20 12.07 -7.95 9.53
CA MET A 20 11.72 -7.15 8.37
C MET A 20 12.09 -5.67 8.57
N PRO A 21 13.38 -5.34 8.77
CA PRO A 21 13.78 -3.96 9.06
C PRO A 21 13.83 -3.07 7.83
N ARG A 22 13.71 -3.64 6.63
CA ARG A 22 13.84 -2.92 5.35
C ARG A 22 12.48 -2.49 4.83
N SER A 23 12.51 -1.59 3.86
CA SER A 23 11.35 -1.32 3.02
C SER A 23 11.38 -2.20 1.79
N TYR A 24 10.21 -2.47 1.22
CA TYR A 24 10.05 -3.33 0.06
C TYR A 24 9.19 -2.62 -0.98
N TRP A 25 9.58 -2.69 -2.24
CA TRP A 25 8.74 -2.27 -3.34
C TRP A 25 7.75 -3.38 -3.66
N VAL A 26 6.46 -3.06 -3.62
CA VAL A 26 5.40 -4.04 -3.85
C VAL A 26 4.45 -3.56 -4.94
N GLU A 27 4.14 -4.46 -5.85
CA GLU A 27 3.11 -4.26 -6.86
C GLU A 27 1.76 -4.68 -6.29
N ALA A 28 0.76 -3.83 -6.42
CA ALA A 28 -0.58 -4.13 -5.94
C ALA A 28 -1.63 -3.35 -6.72
N GLU A 29 -2.87 -3.80 -6.62
CA GLU A 29 -4.02 -3.02 -7.06
C GLU A 29 -4.67 -2.39 -5.83
N LEU A 30 -5.16 -1.17 -5.95
CA LEU A 30 -5.89 -0.51 -4.88
C LEU A 30 -7.33 -1.04 -4.85
N LEU A 31 -7.71 -1.68 -3.76
CA LEU A 31 -9.10 -2.05 -3.51
C LEU A 31 -9.86 -0.87 -2.92
N ASP A 32 -9.19 -0.08 -2.09
CA ASP A 32 -9.72 1.13 -1.49
C ASP A 32 -8.58 2.13 -1.25
N CYS A 33 -8.91 3.41 -1.33
CA CYS A 33 -7.98 4.50 -1.04
C CYS A 33 -8.79 5.69 -0.57
N HIS A 34 -8.62 6.08 0.70
CA HIS A 34 -9.34 7.23 1.24
C HIS A 34 -8.47 8.01 2.21
N GLU A 35 -8.77 9.30 2.33
CA GLU A 35 -8.08 10.20 3.25
C GLU A 35 -8.87 10.34 4.55
N GLY A 36 -8.14 10.45 5.66
CA GLY A 36 -8.70 10.75 6.96
C GLY A 36 -7.67 11.49 7.81
N ASN A 37 -8.04 12.64 8.35
CA ASN A 37 -7.18 13.47 9.19
C ASN A 37 -5.82 13.81 8.55
N GLY A 38 -5.78 13.94 7.21
CA GLY A 38 -4.56 14.21 6.46
C GLY A 38 -3.71 13.00 6.15
N HIS A 39 -4.07 11.83 6.66
CA HIS A 39 -3.43 10.55 6.32
C HIS A 39 -4.15 9.90 5.15
N CYS A 40 -3.50 8.96 4.47
CA CYS A 40 -4.14 8.15 3.45
C CYS A 40 -4.17 6.70 3.91
N TYR A 41 -5.35 6.09 3.85
CA TYR A 41 -5.57 4.69 4.18
C TYR A 41 -5.89 3.93 2.91
N MET A 42 -5.17 2.83 2.70
CA MET A 42 -5.32 2.01 1.50
C MET A 42 -5.58 0.57 1.86
N GLU A 43 -6.36 -0.09 1.04
CA GLU A 43 -6.47 -1.54 1.04
C GLU A 43 -5.91 -2.06 -0.28
N LEU A 44 -4.88 -2.92 -0.18
CA LEU A 44 -4.17 -3.47 -1.31
C LEU A 44 -4.71 -4.85 -1.62
N VAL A 45 -4.76 -5.17 -2.89
CA VAL A 45 -5.21 -6.49 -3.35
C VAL A 45 -4.33 -6.96 -4.51
N GLN A 46 -4.11 -8.27 -4.54
CA GLN A 46 -3.60 -8.95 -5.73
C GLN A 46 -4.65 -9.98 -6.14
N LYS A 47 -5.02 -9.97 -7.41
CA LYS A 47 -6.01 -10.89 -7.96
C LYS A 47 -5.33 -11.97 -8.77
N ASP A 48 -5.98 -13.13 -8.87
CA ASP A 48 -5.55 -14.20 -9.77
C ASP A 48 -5.59 -13.70 -11.21
N GLU A 49 -4.62 -14.12 -12.03
CA GLU A 49 -4.51 -13.71 -13.42
C GLU A 49 -5.75 -14.07 -14.25
N TYR A 50 -6.42 -15.15 -13.91
CA TYR A 50 -7.45 -15.74 -14.76
C TYR A 50 -8.87 -15.57 -14.23
N SER A 51 -9.06 -15.29 -12.93
CA SER A 51 -10.38 -15.38 -12.32
C SER A 51 -10.84 -14.12 -11.57
N ASN A 52 -10.03 -13.07 -11.51
CA ASN A 52 -10.33 -11.88 -10.71
C ASN A 52 -10.52 -12.16 -9.20
N THR A 53 -10.23 -13.37 -8.76
CA THR A 53 -10.35 -13.74 -7.35
C THR A 53 -9.19 -13.18 -6.57
N PRO A 54 -9.42 -12.50 -5.44
CA PRO A 54 -8.32 -12.01 -4.60
C PRO A 54 -7.50 -13.18 -4.04
N VAL A 55 -6.18 -13.12 -4.27
CA VAL A 55 -5.24 -14.11 -3.72
C VAL A 55 -4.41 -13.54 -2.57
N ALA A 56 -4.33 -12.21 -2.44
CA ALA A 56 -3.65 -11.55 -1.34
C ALA A 56 -4.30 -10.20 -1.07
N LYS A 57 -4.41 -9.83 0.20
CA LYS A 57 -4.90 -8.53 0.63
C LYS A 57 -4.04 -8.00 1.78
N ALA A 58 -3.92 -6.69 1.86
CA ALA A 58 -3.21 -6.04 2.95
C ALA A 58 -3.74 -4.63 3.19
N LYS A 59 -3.68 -4.17 4.43
CA LYS A 59 -3.94 -2.78 4.77
C LYS A 59 -2.63 -2.00 4.78
N ALA A 60 -2.66 -0.78 4.28
CA ALA A 60 -1.50 0.10 4.23
C ALA A 60 -1.90 1.52 4.60
N ASN A 61 -1.00 2.21 5.26
CA ASN A 61 -1.21 3.59 5.69
C ASN A 61 -0.09 4.46 5.15
N CYS A 62 -0.43 5.63 4.65
CA CYS A 62 0.53 6.68 4.32
C CYS A 62 0.28 7.86 5.26
N TRP A 63 1.21 8.09 6.20
CA TRP A 63 1.03 9.12 7.21
C TRP A 63 1.12 10.52 6.60
N ARG A 64 0.51 11.49 7.27
CA ARG A 64 0.34 12.86 6.78
C ARG A 64 1.64 13.46 6.20
N SER A 65 2.74 13.37 6.91
CA SER A 65 4.00 13.97 6.49
C SER A 65 4.51 13.41 5.15
N THR A 66 4.32 12.12 4.94
CA THR A 66 4.68 11.45 3.69
C THR A 66 3.62 11.71 2.62
N TRP A 67 2.35 11.59 2.96
CA TRP A 67 1.24 11.77 2.03
C TRP A 67 1.22 13.16 1.41
N MET A 68 1.53 14.20 2.19
CA MET A 68 1.63 15.57 1.71
C MET A 68 2.69 15.75 0.61
N LYS A 69 3.69 14.89 0.56
CA LYS A 69 4.73 14.91 -0.46
C LYS A 69 4.40 14.01 -1.65
N LEU A 70 3.88 12.81 -1.37
CA LEU A 70 3.62 11.80 -2.40
C LEU A 70 2.43 12.16 -3.28
N ARG A 71 1.36 12.64 -2.67
CA ARG A 71 0.12 12.94 -3.38
C ARG A 71 0.30 13.96 -4.51
N PRO A 72 0.87 15.16 -4.27
CA PRO A 72 1.04 16.13 -5.36
C PRO A 72 1.96 15.62 -6.47
N ARG A 73 3.04 14.92 -6.09
CA ARG A 73 3.96 14.35 -7.07
C ARG A 73 3.27 13.32 -7.96
N PHE A 74 2.49 12.44 -7.36
CA PHE A 74 1.74 11.43 -8.10
C PHE A 74 0.73 12.08 -9.05
N GLU A 75 -0.06 13.03 -8.55
CA GLU A 75 -1.06 13.73 -9.35
C GLU A 75 -0.45 14.54 -10.50
N ASN A 76 0.70 15.19 -10.24
CA ASN A 76 1.41 15.94 -11.29
C ASN A 76 1.94 15.04 -12.41
N ILE A 77 2.47 13.87 -12.04
CA ILE A 77 3.08 12.95 -13.02
C ILE A 77 2.02 12.17 -13.79
N THR A 78 0.99 11.68 -13.09
CA THR A 78 -0.03 10.82 -13.71
C THR A 78 -1.24 11.60 -14.23
N GLY A 79 -1.47 12.80 -13.74
CA GLY A 79 -2.68 13.56 -14.04
C GLY A 79 -3.94 13.01 -13.37
N GLN A 80 -3.80 12.08 -12.45
CA GLN A 80 -4.93 11.44 -11.79
C GLN A 80 -4.71 11.36 -10.28
N ARG A 81 -5.81 11.32 -9.54
CA ARG A 81 -5.80 11.00 -8.11
C ARG A 81 -5.71 9.50 -7.92
N LEU A 82 -5.07 9.08 -6.82
CA LEU A 82 -5.09 7.68 -6.40
C LEU A 82 -6.54 7.28 -6.07
N HIS A 83 -6.98 6.17 -6.63
CA HIS A 83 -8.33 5.65 -6.41
C HIS A 83 -8.37 4.13 -6.58
N ALA A 84 -9.48 3.53 -6.14
CA ALA A 84 -9.70 2.10 -6.28
C ALA A 84 -9.61 1.66 -7.75
N GLY A 85 -9.03 0.50 -7.98
CA GLY A 85 -8.83 -0.08 -9.30
C GLY A 85 -7.49 0.25 -9.95
N MET A 86 -6.74 1.21 -9.41
CA MET A 86 -5.42 1.52 -9.93
C MET A 86 -4.40 0.49 -9.54
N LYS A 87 -3.48 0.18 -10.46
CA LYS A 87 -2.27 -0.60 -10.14
C LYS A 87 -1.17 0.36 -9.72
N VAL A 88 -0.50 0.03 -8.63
CA VAL A 88 0.52 0.88 -8.00
C VAL A 88 1.75 0.07 -7.64
N LEU A 89 2.89 0.77 -7.61
CA LEU A 89 4.14 0.26 -7.06
C LEU A 89 4.49 1.12 -5.85
N LEU A 90 4.44 0.50 -4.67
CA LEU A 90 4.61 1.18 -3.40
C LEU A 90 5.83 0.67 -2.67
N SER A 91 6.60 1.58 -2.07
CA SER A 91 7.62 1.21 -1.10
C SER A 91 6.98 1.18 0.28
N VAL A 92 7.01 0.03 0.93
CA VAL A 92 6.31 -0.20 2.19
C VAL A 92 7.25 -0.78 3.24
N LYS A 93 6.97 -0.47 4.50
CA LYS A 93 7.68 -1.01 5.64
C LYS A 93 6.69 -1.69 6.57
N ALA A 94 7.06 -2.86 7.09
CA ALA A 94 6.22 -3.60 8.03
C ALA A 94 6.13 -2.85 9.36
N THR A 95 4.91 -2.67 9.87
CA THR A 95 4.68 -2.04 11.18
C THR A 95 3.67 -2.85 11.98
N PHE A 96 3.87 -2.90 13.28
CA PHE A 96 2.91 -3.51 14.20
C PHE A 96 2.70 -2.59 15.39
N HIS A 97 1.48 -2.09 15.53
CA HIS A 97 1.10 -1.25 16.66
C HIS A 97 0.44 -2.13 17.73
N PRO A 98 0.86 -2.02 19.00
CA PRO A 98 0.31 -2.90 20.05
C PRO A 98 -1.20 -2.83 20.22
N ALA A 99 -1.83 -1.69 19.88
CA ALA A 99 -3.28 -1.50 19.99
C ALA A 99 -4.02 -1.75 18.66
N TYR A 100 -3.41 -1.44 17.50
CA TYR A 100 -4.11 -1.46 16.21
C TYR A 100 -3.70 -2.61 15.30
N GLY A 101 -2.66 -3.36 15.68
CA GLY A 101 -2.22 -4.54 14.94
C GLY A 101 -1.29 -4.21 13.77
N PHE A 102 -1.22 -5.15 12.84
CA PHE A 102 -0.29 -5.09 11.70
C PHE A 102 -0.83 -4.21 10.59
N SER A 103 0.07 -3.41 10.00
CA SER A 103 -0.19 -2.69 8.76
C SER A 103 1.12 -2.40 8.04
N TRP A 104 1.03 -2.08 6.75
CA TRP A 104 2.17 -1.62 5.97
C TRP A 104 2.21 -0.10 5.98
N ASN A 105 3.38 0.47 6.28
CA ASN A 105 3.59 1.91 6.21
C ASN A 105 4.14 2.26 4.84
N ILE A 106 3.40 3.06 4.07
CA ILE A 106 3.81 3.50 2.73
C ILE A 106 4.79 4.66 2.90
N ILE A 107 6.00 4.50 2.35
CA ILE A 107 7.03 5.53 2.42
C ILE A 107 7.34 6.16 1.06
N ASP A 108 6.96 5.51 -0.04
CA ASP A 108 7.16 6.05 -1.38
C ASP A 108 6.20 5.37 -2.37
N ILE A 109 6.03 5.98 -3.53
CA ILE A 109 5.25 5.46 -4.64
C ILE A 109 6.00 5.76 -5.94
N ASP A 110 5.91 4.85 -6.92
CA ASP A 110 6.45 5.07 -8.24
C ASP A 110 5.32 5.41 -9.23
N PRO A 111 5.13 6.69 -9.57
CA PRO A 111 4.07 7.08 -10.49
C PRO A 111 4.24 6.54 -11.91
N THR A 112 5.48 6.28 -12.34
CA THR A 112 5.74 5.78 -13.69
C THR A 112 5.20 4.38 -13.90
N TYR A 113 5.18 3.55 -12.86
CA TYR A 113 4.56 2.23 -12.91
C TYR A 113 3.07 2.32 -13.23
N THR A 114 2.34 3.21 -12.54
CA THR A 114 0.91 3.43 -12.78
C THR A 114 0.66 3.99 -14.17
N MET A 115 1.47 4.94 -14.63
CA MET A 115 1.37 5.47 -15.98
C MET A 115 1.59 4.38 -17.03
N GLY A 116 2.55 3.50 -16.84
CA GLY A 116 2.81 2.38 -17.73
C GLY A 116 1.62 1.44 -17.81
N ASP A 117 0.99 1.13 -16.69
CA ASP A 117 -0.22 0.31 -16.66
C ASP A 117 -1.39 0.98 -17.38
N LEU A 118 -1.62 2.27 -17.14
CA LEU A 118 -2.68 3.03 -17.81
C LEU A 118 -2.46 3.11 -19.31
N ALA A 119 -1.25 3.32 -19.77
CA ALA A 119 -0.92 3.35 -21.20
C ALA A 119 -1.15 1.97 -21.84
N ARG A 120 -0.76 0.90 -21.17
CA ARG A 120 -0.99 -0.47 -21.65
C ARG A 120 -2.48 -0.78 -21.76
N ARG A 121 -3.28 -0.41 -20.77
CA ARG A 121 -4.74 -0.60 -20.81
C ARG A 121 -5.37 0.15 -21.98
N ARG A 122 -4.90 1.38 -22.25
CA ARG A 122 -5.37 2.17 -23.39
C ARG A 122 -5.06 1.49 -24.73
N GLN A 123 -3.85 0.94 -24.87
CA GLN A 123 -3.46 0.21 -26.08
C GLN A 123 -4.30 -1.05 -26.27
N GLU A 124 -4.58 -1.80 -25.22
CA GLU A 124 -5.42 -2.99 -25.28
C GLU A 124 -6.84 -2.64 -25.75
N ILE A 125 -7.40 -1.52 -25.30
CA ILE A 125 -8.72 -1.05 -25.72
C ILE A 125 -8.71 -0.65 -27.19
N ILE A 126 -7.66 0.05 -27.64
CA ILE A 126 -7.55 0.50 -29.04
C ILE A 126 -7.30 -0.66 -30.00
N ALA A 127 -6.58 -1.69 -29.57
CA ALA A 127 -6.25 -2.86 -30.39
C ALA A 127 -7.44 -3.79 -30.61
N THR A 128 -8.50 -3.65 -29.87
CA THR A 128 -9.71 -4.44 -30.04
C THR A 128 -10.78 -3.65 -30.81
#